data_38f62272520dd5ddbb6c5d747265e8e7
#
_entry.id   38f62272520dd5ddbb6c5d747265e8e7
#
_cell.length_a   1.000
_cell.length_b   1.000
_cell.length_c   1.000
_cell.angle_alpha   90.00
_cell.angle_beta   90.00
_cell.angle_gamma   90.00
#
_symmetry.space_group_name_H-M   'P 1'
#
loop_
_entity.id
_entity.type
_entity.pdbx_description
1 polymer ?
#
loop_
_entity_poly.entity_id
_entity_poly.type
_entity_poly.pdbx_seq_one_letter_code
_entity_poly.pdbx_strand_id
1 'polypeptide(L)'
;MTFANQLRLEDWPPKEGDLSPIWAQLLADFWQSRTGLALSEKVLASLIAGKVVYPRTPYKALELTPFDKVDVLILGQDPYHGPCQAEGLAFSVGDSQKIPPSLRNILKEIQRDTGGLPPASANGGSLVRWAEQGVLLLNTALTVEDGLPASHSKWGWEVLTDRIIDALAKDAKPRAFLLWGGHAQSKAASIDALNAEGRHLVLKANHPSPLSALRPPLPFMGCGHFGQVNQWLVAQNKKPIVW
;
A
#
# COMPACT_ATOMS: atom_id res chain seq x y z
N MET A 1 24.12 -11.11 9.52
CA MET A 1 24.17 -9.81 8.80
C MET A 1 22.90 -9.06 9.11
N THR A 2 22.99 -7.76 9.41
CA THR A 2 21.81 -6.91 9.69
C THR A 2 21.53 -6.05 8.45
N PHE A 3 20.29 -6.12 7.92
CA PHE A 3 19.90 -5.32 6.75
C PHE A 3 19.37 -3.95 7.18
N ALA A 4 19.61 -2.90 6.39
CA ALA A 4 19.25 -1.53 6.75
C ALA A 4 17.73 -1.33 6.90
N ASN A 5 16.91 -2.09 6.16
CA ASN A 5 15.44 -2.03 6.18
C ASN A 5 14.81 -3.11 7.10
N GLN A 6 15.60 -3.82 7.89
CA GLN A 6 15.13 -4.81 8.85
C GLN A 6 14.55 -4.12 10.08
N LEU A 7 13.37 -4.57 10.52
CA LEU A 7 12.77 -4.19 11.80
C LEU A 7 13.63 -4.72 12.95
N ARG A 8 13.95 -3.86 13.90
CA ARG A 8 14.77 -4.20 15.05
C ARG A 8 13.91 -4.35 16.29
N LEU A 9 14.40 -5.12 17.25
CA LEU A 9 13.70 -5.31 18.52
C LEU A 9 13.46 -3.97 19.26
N GLU A 10 14.44 -3.08 19.22
CA GLU A 10 14.35 -1.74 19.83
C GLU A 10 13.36 -0.79 19.10
N ASP A 11 13.01 -1.10 17.85
CA ASP A 11 12.05 -0.33 17.05
C ASP A 11 10.61 -0.88 17.17
N TRP A 12 10.39 -1.94 18.01
CA TRP A 12 9.07 -2.54 18.18
C TRP A 12 8.45 -2.24 19.55
N PRO A 13 7.14 -1.87 19.66
CA PRO A 13 6.23 -1.59 18.53
C PRO A 13 6.66 -0.33 17.77
N PRO A 14 6.29 -0.21 16.47
CA PRO A 14 6.68 0.95 15.67
C PRO A 14 6.17 2.23 16.29
N LYS A 15 7.01 3.25 16.35
CA LYS A 15 6.64 4.58 16.85
C LYS A 15 5.69 5.25 15.84
N GLU A 16 4.78 6.07 16.34
CA GLU A 16 3.75 6.71 15.53
C GLU A 16 4.28 7.83 14.61
N GLY A 17 5.56 8.24 14.76
CA GLY A 17 6.17 9.27 13.90
C GLY A 17 5.34 10.56 13.81
N ASP A 18 5.43 11.24 12.67
CA ASP A 18 4.63 12.46 12.35
C ASP A 18 3.31 12.09 11.65
N LEU A 19 2.48 11.28 12.31
CA LEU A 19 1.19 10.86 11.77
C LEU A 19 0.13 11.97 11.90
N SER A 20 -0.75 12.06 10.90
CA SER A 20 -1.95 12.90 11.01
C SER A 20 -2.84 12.41 12.16
N PRO A 21 -3.63 13.30 12.81
CA PRO A 21 -4.41 12.96 14.01
C PRO A 21 -5.33 11.72 13.83
N ILE A 22 -5.93 11.58 12.64
CA ILE A 22 -6.81 10.44 12.34
C ILE A 22 -6.00 9.13 12.28
N TRP A 23 -4.83 9.14 11.63
CA TRP A 23 -3.96 7.96 11.62
C TRP A 23 -3.47 7.58 13.02
N ALA A 24 -3.02 8.57 13.79
CA ALA A 24 -2.58 8.35 15.17
C ALA A 24 -3.70 7.73 16.03
N GLN A 25 -4.94 8.23 15.92
CA GLN A 25 -6.07 7.69 16.66
C GLN A 25 -6.39 6.23 16.25
N LEU A 26 -6.42 5.93 14.94
CA LEU A 26 -6.68 4.57 14.45
C LEU A 26 -5.61 3.58 14.93
N LEU A 27 -4.34 4.00 14.97
CA LEU A 27 -3.25 3.17 15.49
C LEU A 27 -3.38 2.97 17.01
N ALA A 28 -3.63 4.03 17.76
CA ALA A 28 -3.81 3.96 19.21
C ALA A 28 -4.95 3.00 19.59
N ASP A 29 -6.11 3.13 18.94
CA ASP A 29 -7.26 2.24 19.14
C ASP A 29 -6.95 0.79 18.77
N PHE A 30 -6.17 0.60 17.69
CA PHE A 30 -5.75 -0.74 17.26
C PHE A 30 -4.83 -1.40 18.28
N TRP A 31 -3.79 -0.70 18.74
CA TRP A 31 -2.81 -1.25 19.68
C TRP A 31 -3.38 -1.54 21.07
N GLN A 32 -4.47 -0.88 21.46
CA GLN A 32 -5.22 -1.18 22.66
C GLN A 32 -6.20 -2.35 22.49
N SER A 33 -6.47 -2.77 21.27
CA SER A 33 -7.39 -3.88 20.98
C SER A 33 -6.75 -5.24 21.24
N ARG A 34 -7.59 -6.26 21.51
CA ARG A 34 -7.15 -7.65 21.65
C ARG A 34 -6.34 -8.13 20.44
N THR A 35 -6.74 -7.73 19.23
CA THR A 35 -6.05 -8.11 17.99
C THR A 35 -4.68 -7.44 17.88
N GLY A 36 -4.58 -6.16 18.20
CA GLY A 36 -3.32 -5.42 18.20
C GLY A 36 -2.31 -5.98 19.20
N LEU A 37 -2.77 -6.28 20.42
CA LEU A 37 -1.93 -6.91 21.45
C LEU A 37 -1.43 -8.29 20.99
N ALA A 38 -2.32 -9.15 20.48
CA ALA A 38 -1.91 -10.47 19.96
C ALA A 38 -0.96 -10.39 18.77
N LEU A 39 -1.14 -9.43 17.87
CA LEU A 39 -0.20 -9.16 16.77
C LEU A 39 1.18 -8.74 17.33
N SER A 40 1.18 -7.81 18.30
CA SER A 40 2.41 -7.33 18.92
C SER A 40 3.21 -8.46 19.53
N GLU A 41 2.57 -9.36 20.27
CA GLU A 41 3.21 -10.53 20.86
C GLU A 41 3.83 -11.45 19.80
N LYS A 42 3.14 -11.72 18.69
CA LYS A 42 3.64 -12.57 17.60
C LYS A 42 4.89 -11.98 16.92
N VAL A 43 4.84 -10.68 16.59
CA VAL A 43 5.98 -10.00 15.96
C VAL A 43 7.16 -9.95 16.94
N LEU A 44 6.91 -9.60 18.21
CA LEU A 44 7.92 -9.57 19.25
C LEU A 44 8.58 -10.94 19.43
N ALA A 45 7.79 -12.02 19.47
CA ALA A 45 8.30 -13.38 19.55
C ALA A 45 9.20 -13.75 18.36
N SER A 46 8.82 -13.33 17.14
CA SER A 46 9.66 -13.53 15.95
C SER A 46 11.00 -12.79 16.07
N LEU A 47 10.98 -11.53 16.51
CA LEU A 47 12.19 -10.73 16.69
C LEU A 47 13.11 -11.31 17.79
N ILE A 48 12.56 -11.73 18.92
CA ILE A 48 13.30 -12.39 20.02
C ILE A 48 13.92 -13.71 19.54
N ALA A 49 13.23 -14.46 18.68
CA ALA A 49 13.73 -15.68 18.05
C ALA A 49 14.82 -15.42 16.99
N GLY A 50 15.24 -14.16 16.80
CA GLY A 50 16.25 -13.77 15.81
C GLY A 50 15.80 -13.81 14.36
N LYS A 51 14.49 -13.88 14.10
CA LYS A 51 13.97 -13.84 12.74
C LYS A 51 14.11 -12.43 12.16
N VAL A 52 14.39 -12.37 10.87
CA VAL A 52 14.46 -11.11 10.13
C VAL A 52 13.06 -10.73 9.64
N VAL A 53 12.61 -9.53 10.00
CA VAL A 53 11.28 -9.01 9.65
C VAL A 53 11.44 -7.69 8.88
N TYR A 54 10.63 -7.48 7.85
CA TYR A 54 10.58 -6.26 7.04
C TYR A 54 9.19 -5.64 7.05
N PRO A 55 9.08 -4.33 6.73
CA PRO A 55 10.11 -3.31 6.68
C PRO A 55 10.45 -2.77 8.08
N ARG A 56 11.52 -1.99 8.19
CA ARG A 56 11.88 -1.27 9.43
C ARG A 56 10.83 -0.20 9.80
N THR A 57 10.19 0.39 8.79
CA THR A 57 9.21 1.47 8.94
C THR A 57 7.83 1.03 8.42
N PRO A 58 7.05 0.23 9.18
CA PRO A 58 5.76 -0.29 8.73
C PRO A 58 4.72 0.78 8.42
N TYR A 59 4.83 1.97 9.02
CA TYR A 59 3.88 3.08 8.87
C TYR A 59 4.28 4.13 7.83
N LYS A 60 5.36 3.93 7.08
CA LYS A 60 5.86 4.91 6.12
C LYS A 60 4.78 5.40 5.13
N ALA A 61 3.85 4.54 4.71
CA ALA A 61 2.74 4.94 3.86
C ALA A 61 1.84 5.99 4.52
N LEU A 62 1.56 5.84 5.82
CA LEU A 62 0.73 6.77 6.60
C LEU A 62 1.47 8.06 6.94
N GLU A 63 2.79 7.97 7.16
CA GLU A 63 3.66 9.12 7.43
C GLU A 63 3.77 10.04 6.21
N LEU A 64 3.97 9.44 5.02
CA LEU A 64 4.11 10.22 3.77
C LEU A 64 2.78 10.72 3.22
N THR A 65 1.66 10.06 3.55
CA THR A 65 0.35 10.43 3.03
C THR A 65 -0.63 10.68 4.17
N PRO A 66 -0.68 11.89 4.75
CA PRO A 66 -1.65 12.27 5.78
C PRO A 66 -3.09 12.06 5.31
N PHE A 67 -4.02 11.75 6.23
CA PHE A 67 -5.41 11.39 5.92
C PHE A 67 -6.11 12.39 4.99
N ASP A 68 -5.98 13.66 5.28
CA ASP A 68 -6.57 14.76 4.49
C ASP A 68 -5.91 14.93 3.10
N LYS A 69 -4.72 14.40 2.90
CA LYS A 69 -3.99 14.44 1.62
C LYS A 69 -4.26 13.24 0.73
N VAL A 70 -4.84 12.16 1.26
CA VAL A 70 -5.16 10.99 0.44
C VAL A 70 -6.15 11.34 -0.66
N ASP A 71 -5.73 11.24 -1.91
CA ASP A 71 -6.57 11.35 -3.10
C ASP A 71 -6.77 10.00 -3.80
N VAL A 72 -5.77 9.12 -3.68
CA VAL A 72 -5.77 7.79 -4.28
C VAL A 72 -5.31 6.76 -3.25
N LEU A 73 -5.99 5.62 -3.15
CA LEU A 73 -5.50 4.44 -2.45
C LEU A 73 -5.13 3.37 -3.46
N ILE A 74 -3.90 2.84 -3.37
CA ILE A 74 -3.47 1.61 -4.06
C ILE A 74 -3.22 0.54 -2.99
N LEU A 75 -3.95 -0.58 -3.08
CA LEU A 75 -3.90 -1.62 -2.06
C LEU A 75 -3.03 -2.78 -2.51
N GLY A 76 -1.94 -3.01 -1.76
CA GLY A 76 -1.08 -4.19 -1.86
C GLY A 76 -1.47 -5.28 -0.85
N GLN A 77 -0.83 -6.44 -0.92
CA GLN A 77 -1.08 -7.55 -0.01
C GLN A 77 -0.15 -7.49 1.20
N ASP A 78 1.15 -7.65 0.98
CA ASP A 78 2.20 -7.69 1.99
C ASP A 78 3.49 -7.06 1.45
N PRO A 79 4.45 -6.68 2.31
CA PRO A 79 5.72 -6.14 1.86
C PRO A 79 6.54 -7.17 1.07
N TYR A 80 7.47 -6.70 0.24
CA TYR A 80 8.48 -7.60 -0.33
C TYR A 80 9.31 -8.24 0.79
N HIS A 81 9.56 -9.53 0.66
CA HIS A 81 10.18 -10.36 1.69
C HIS A 81 11.69 -10.59 1.49
N GLY A 82 12.30 -9.94 0.51
CA GLY A 82 13.74 -10.03 0.28
C GLY A 82 14.54 -8.92 0.97
N PRO A 83 15.84 -9.15 1.23
CA PRO A 83 16.72 -8.18 1.87
C PRO A 83 16.72 -6.83 1.14
N CYS A 84 16.60 -5.75 1.89
CA CYS A 84 16.63 -4.37 1.41
C CYS A 84 15.55 -4.00 0.37
N GLN A 85 14.52 -4.84 0.15
CA GLN A 85 13.46 -4.56 -0.82
C GLN A 85 12.37 -3.66 -0.25
N ALA A 86 11.66 -4.14 0.77
CA ALA A 86 10.53 -3.40 1.33
C ALA A 86 10.95 -2.09 1.98
N GLU A 87 10.22 -1.02 1.70
CA GLU A 87 10.44 0.31 2.27
C GLU A 87 9.20 0.90 2.97
N GLY A 88 8.19 0.06 3.26
CA GLY A 88 6.97 0.48 3.94
C GLY A 88 5.88 1.06 3.04
N LEU A 89 6.02 0.95 1.74
CA LEU A 89 5.05 1.34 0.72
C LEU A 89 4.68 0.14 -0.16
N ALA A 90 3.41 -0.05 -0.46
CA ALA A 90 2.96 -1.12 -1.35
C ALA A 90 3.59 -0.99 -2.75
N PHE A 91 4.07 -2.12 -3.30
CA PHE A 91 4.75 -2.24 -4.60
C PHE A 91 6.09 -1.53 -4.73
N SER A 92 6.54 -0.76 -3.74
CA SER A 92 7.74 0.06 -3.77
C SER A 92 8.97 -0.68 -3.25
N VAL A 93 10.11 -0.43 -3.86
CA VAL A 93 11.43 -0.86 -3.39
C VAL A 93 12.41 0.31 -3.44
N GLY A 94 13.43 0.29 -2.59
CA GLY A 94 14.46 1.34 -2.63
C GLY A 94 15.13 1.47 -4.01
N ASP A 95 15.56 2.66 -4.38
CA ASP A 95 16.10 2.99 -5.72
C ASP A 95 17.31 2.14 -6.14
N SER A 96 18.09 1.65 -5.19
CA SER A 96 19.24 0.76 -5.44
C SER A 96 18.84 -0.71 -5.68
N GLN A 97 17.55 -1.05 -5.55
CA GLN A 97 17.08 -2.42 -5.66
C GLN A 97 16.61 -2.75 -7.08
N LYS A 98 16.78 -4.02 -7.46
CA LYS A 98 16.22 -4.53 -8.72
C LYS A 98 14.70 -4.41 -8.68
N ILE A 99 14.13 -3.78 -9.71
CA ILE A 99 12.68 -3.61 -9.84
C ILE A 99 11.98 -4.97 -9.89
N PRO A 100 11.07 -5.26 -8.93
CA PRO A 100 10.32 -6.51 -8.89
C PRO A 100 9.38 -6.67 -10.08
N PRO A 101 9.00 -7.92 -10.44
CA PRO A 101 8.18 -8.17 -11.62
C PRO A 101 6.82 -7.45 -11.62
N SER A 102 6.16 -7.36 -10.47
CA SER A 102 4.87 -6.65 -10.36
C SER A 102 5.03 -5.15 -10.61
N LEU A 103 6.04 -4.51 -9.98
CA LEU A 103 6.32 -3.09 -10.20
C LEU A 103 6.72 -2.82 -11.66
N ARG A 104 7.49 -3.72 -12.28
CA ARG A 104 7.83 -3.61 -13.71
C ARG A 104 6.58 -3.58 -14.60
N ASN A 105 5.58 -4.40 -14.30
CA ASN A 105 4.32 -4.38 -15.04
C ASN A 105 3.51 -3.10 -14.76
N ILE A 106 3.53 -2.59 -13.53
CA ILE A 106 2.93 -1.29 -13.19
C ILE A 106 3.56 -0.18 -14.04
N LEU A 107 4.89 -0.08 -14.09
CA LEU A 107 5.59 0.93 -14.89
C LEU A 107 5.32 0.80 -16.38
N LYS A 108 5.23 -0.43 -16.92
CA LYS A 108 4.85 -0.67 -18.32
C LYS A 108 3.42 -0.21 -18.62
N GLU A 109 2.49 -0.47 -17.70
CA GLU A 109 1.10 -0.04 -17.88
C GLU A 109 0.98 1.48 -17.82
N ILE A 110 1.71 2.16 -16.93
CA ILE A 110 1.77 3.63 -16.89
C ILE A 110 2.24 4.17 -18.24
N GLN A 111 3.35 3.64 -18.77
CA GLN A 111 3.89 4.08 -20.06
C GLN A 111 2.88 3.90 -21.20
N ARG A 112 2.18 2.75 -21.22
CA ARG A 112 1.14 2.46 -22.21
C ARG A 112 -0.06 3.40 -22.11
N ASP A 113 -0.51 3.64 -20.88
CA ASP A 113 -1.77 4.34 -20.59
C ASP A 113 -1.64 5.86 -20.71
N THR A 114 -0.54 6.41 -20.19
CA THR A 114 -0.37 7.88 -20.13
C THR A 114 0.52 8.45 -21.24
N GLY A 115 1.19 7.59 -22.01
CA GLY A 115 2.17 8.00 -23.03
C GLY A 115 3.42 8.69 -22.45
N GLY A 116 3.48 8.84 -21.13
CA GLY A 116 4.61 9.43 -20.42
C GLY A 116 5.69 8.41 -20.13
N LEU A 117 6.93 8.75 -20.41
CA LEU A 117 8.06 8.09 -19.77
C LEU A 117 8.04 8.56 -18.31
N PRO A 118 8.18 7.65 -17.32
CA PRO A 118 8.40 8.08 -15.96
C PRO A 118 9.57 9.06 -15.92
N PRO A 119 9.57 10.12 -15.10
CA PRO A 119 10.71 11.04 -14.97
C PRO A 119 12.02 10.28 -14.74
N ALA A 120 13.18 10.92 -14.95
CA ALA A 120 14.51 10.29 -14.93
C ALA A 120 14.89 9.50 -13.65
N SER A 121 14.13 9.60 -12.57
CA SER A 121 14.11 8.65 -11.44
C SER A 121 13.55 7.26 -11.81
N ALA A 122 13.13 7.08 -13.03
CA ALA A 122 12.57 5.86 -13.61
C ALA A 122 13.53 4.65 -13.64
N ASN A 123 14.76 4.83 -13.28
CA ASN A 123 15.67 3.70 -13.05
C ASN A 123 15.58 3.15 -11.61
N GLY A 124 14.88 3.83 -10.73
CA GLY A 124 14.63 3.43 -9.35
C GLY A 124 13.27 2.77 -9.16
N GLY A 125 13.17 1.93 -8.13
CA GLY A 125 11.93 1.25 -7.76
C GLY A 125 11.11 1.97 -6.69
N SER A 126 11.55 3.15 -6.24
CA SER A 126 10.86 3.89 -5.17
C SER A 126 9.66 4.68 -5.68
N LEU A 127 8.52 4.48 -5.01
CA LEU A 127 7.26 5.15 -5.28
C LEU A 127 6.96 6.28 -4.27
N VAL A 128 7.95 6.71 -3.49
CA VAL A 128 7.83 7.83 -2.52
C VAL A 128 7.22 9.05 -3.19
N ARG A 129 7.62 9.39 -4.40
CA ARG A 129 7.07 10.51 -5.18
C ARG A 129 5.56 10.42 -5.42
N TRP A 130 4.97 9.22 -5.45
CA TRP A 130 3.51 9.08 -5.54
C TRP A 130 2.85 9.36 -4.19
N ALA A 131 3.44 8.84 -3.11
CA ALA A 131 2.95 9.07 -1.75
C ALA A 131 2.92 10.58 -1.43
N GLU A 132 3.96 11.32 -1.80
CA GLU A 132 4.04 12.77 -1.65
C GLU A 132 2.99 13.55 -2.45
N GLN A 133 2.42 12.93 -3.49
CA GLN A 133 1.32 13.49 -4.29
C GLN A 133 -0.09 13.06 -3.81
N GLY A 134 -0.19 12.35 -2.68
CA GLY A 134 -1.47 11.92 -2.12
C GLY A 134 -1.91 10.51 -2.54
N VAL A 135 -0.98 9.67 -3.02
CA VAL A 135 -1.24 8.25 -3.28
C VAL A 135 -0.86 7.43 -2.05
N LEU A 136 -1.85 6.97 -1.29
CA LEU A 136 -1.64 6.05 -0.18
C LEU A 136 -1.33 4.65 -0.71
N LEU A 137 -0.07 4.24 -0.61
CA LEU A 137 0.44 2.93 -1.04
C LEU A 137 0.40 1.96 0.16
N LEU A 138 -0.77 1.39 0.45
CA LEU A 138 -1.04 0.62 1.65
C LEU A 138 -1.00 -0.88 1.36
N ASN A 139 -0.22 -1.65 2.15
CA ASN A 139 -0.35 -3.10 2.19
C ASN A 139 -1.39 -3.52 3.24
N THR A 140 -2.10 -4.63 3.04
CA THR A 140 -3.04 -5.16 4.05
C THR A 140 -2.34 -5.81 5.24
N ALA A 141 -1.15 -6.41 5.03
CA ALA A 141 -0.21 -6.78 6.10
C ALA A 141 0.99 -5.84 6.06
N LEU A 142 1.36 -5.22 7.19
CA LEU A 142 2.40 -4.19 7.22
C LEU A 142 3.80 -4.75 7.51
N THR A 143 3.91 -6.03 7.85
CA THR A 143 5.19 -6.71 8.09
C THR A 143 5.23 -8.09 7.45
N VAL A 144 6.44 -8.61 7.21
CA VAL A 144 6.69 -9.92 6.62
C VAL A 144 8.02 -10.47 7.13
N GLU A 145 8.14 -11.81 7.29
CA GLU A 145 9.40 -12.50 7.61
C GLU A 145 10.25 -12.71 6.34
N ASP A 146 11.56 -12.60 6.46
CA ASP A 146 12.53 -12.80 5.37
C ASP A 146 12.31 -14.12 4.65
N GLY A 147 12.27 -14.07 3.32
CA GLY A 147 12.09 -15.23 2.45
C GLY A 147 10.70 -15.88 2.49
N LEU A 148 9.78 -15.44 3.35
CA LEU A 148 8.47 -16.08 3.57
C LEU A 148 7.32 -15.15 3.22
N PRO A 149 6.88 -15.10 1.94
CA PRO A 149 5.76 -14.25 1.52
C PRO A 149 4.49 -14.59 2.30
N ALA A 150 3.72 -13.57 2.64
CA ALA A 150 2.47 -13.65 3.40
C ALA A 150 2.60 -14.27 4.82
N SER A 151 3.80 -14.39 5.37
CA SER A 151 4.04 -15.00 6.69
C SER A 151 3.29 -14.32 7.84
N HIS A 152 3.05 -13.00 7.74
CA HIS A 152 2.29 -12.25 8.74
C HIS A 152 0.83 -11.96 8.33
N SER A 153 0.37 -12.53 7.22
CA SER A 153 -1.05 -12.53 6.87
C SER A 153 -1.85 -13.23 7.95
N LYS A 154 -3.05 -12.74 8.24
CA LYS A 154 -3.93 -13.24 9.32
C LYS A 154 -3.34 -13.14 10.74
N TRP A 155 -2.29 -12.35 10.94
CA TRP A 155 -1.80 -12.06 12.28
C TRP A 155 -2.58 -10.95 12.96
N GLY A 156 -3.31 -10.13 12.17
CA GLY A 156 -4.20 -9.08 12.67
C GLY A 156 -3.96 -7.70 12.05
N TRP A 157 -2.95 -7.53 11.17
CA TRP A 157 -2.73 -6.29 10.44
C TRP A 157 -3.96 -5.86 9.65
N GLU A 158 -4.68 -6.85 9.08
CA GLU A 158 -5.87 -6.61 8.27
C GLU A 158 -6.96 -5.86 9.04
N VAL A 159 -7.05 -6.04 10.37
CA VAL A 159 -8.02 -5.30 11.19
C VAL A 159 -7.71 -3.81 11.23
N LEU A 160 -6.43 -3.45 11.31
CA LEU A 160 -6.00 -2.05 11.23
C LEU A 160 -6.25 -1.48 9.84
N THR A 161 -5.77 -2.19 8.80
CA THR A 161 -5.83 -1.68 7.43
C THR A 161 -7.27 -1.62 6.91
N ASP A 162 -8.16 -2.49 7.35
CA ASP A 162 -9.60 -2.40 7.08
C ASP A 162 -10.20 -1.14 7.72
N ARG A 163 -9.85 -0.81 8.97
CA ARG A 163 -10.29 0.45 9.60
C ARG A 163 -9.78 1.69 8.85
N ILE A 164 -8.55 1.65 8.33
CA ILE A 164 -7.99 2.72 7.50
C ILE A 164 -8.81 2.88 6.20
N ILE A 165 -9.09 1.76 5.51
CA ILE A 165 -9.90 1.75 4.28
C ILE A 165 -11.32 2.27 4.55
N ASP A 166 -11.96 1.79 5.62
CA ASP A 166 -13.30 2.21 6.02
C ASP A 166 -13.36 3.70 6.37
N ALA A 167 -12.34 4.23 7.08
CA ALA A 167 -12.27 5.65 7.39
C ALA A 167 -12.19 6.51 6.12
N LEU A 168 -11.38 6.08 5.13
CA LEU A 168 -11.28 6.76 3.84
C LEU A 168 -12.58 6.68 3.03
N ALA A 169 -13.27 5.53 3.06
CA ALA A 169 -14.51 5.31 2.33
C ALA A 169 -15.72 6.03 2.97
N LYS A 170 -15.70 6.26 4.28
CA LYS A 170 -16.73 7.03 5.00
C LYS A 170 -16.60 8.54 4.86
N ASP A 171 -15.39 9.01 4.57
CA ASP A 171 -15.11 10.44 4.53
C ASP A 171 -15.83 11.13 3.36
N ALA A 172 -16.19 12.39 3.58
CA ALA A 172 -16.86 13.20 2.57
C ALA A 172 -15.97 13.56 1.36
N LYS A 173 -14.66 13.53 1.51
CA LYS A 173 -13.71 13.83 0.43
C LYS A 173 -13.71 12.75 -0.64
N PRO A 174 -13.95 13.05 -1.93
CA PRO A 174 -13.85 12.09 -3.02
C PRO A 174 -12.43 11.51 -3.15
N ARG A 175 -12.33 10.18 -3.28
CA ARG A 175 -11.06 9.43 -3.44
C ARG A 175 -11.19 8.35 -4.51
N ALA A 176 -10.05 7.97 -5.11
CA ALA A 176 -9.96 6.81 -5.99
C ALA A 176 -9.38 5.61 -5.24
N PHE A 177 -9.97 4.43 -5.43
CA PHE A 177 -9.54 3.16 -4.86
C PHE A 177 -9.14 2.22 -5.99
N LEU A 178 -7.85 1.85 -6.06
CA LEU A 178 -7.31 0.94 -7.05
C LEU A 178 -7.09 -0.43 -6.41
N LEU A 179 -7.90 -1.39 -6.80
CA LEU A 179 -7.96 -2.73 -6.21
C LEU A 179 -7.46 -3.76 -7.22
N TRP A 180 -6.19 -4.13 -7.09
CA TRP A 180 -5.51 -5.03 -8.03
C TRP A 180 -5.36 -6.44 -7.45
N GLY A 181 -6.06 -7.39 -8.07
CA GLY A 181 -6.10 -8.80 -7.68
C GLY A 181 -7.17 -9.13 -6.66
N GLY A 182 -7.47 -10.44 -6.52
CA GLY A 182 -8.58 -10.93 -5.69
C GLY A 182 -8.50 -10.50 -4.22
N HIS A 183 -7.28 -10.44 -3.65
CA HIS A 183 -7.09 -10.00 -2.27
C HIS A 183 -7.52 -8.54 -2.06
N ALA A 184 -7.05 -7.61 -2.90
CA ALA A 184 -7.47 -6.21 -2.83
C ALA A 184 -8.97 -6.05 -3.16
N GLN A 185 -9.48 -6.78 -4.15
CA GLN A 185 -10.89 -6.73 -4.55
C GLN A 185 -11.84 -7.27 -3.48
N SER A 186 -11.39 -8.11 -2.56
CA SER A 186 -12.21 -8.55 -1.41
C SER A 186 -12.67 -7.39 -0.52
N LYS A 187 -11.99 -6.25 -0.57
CA LYS A 187 -12.36 -5.02 0.14
C LYS A 187 -13.41 -4.17 -0.59
N ALA A 188 -13.67 -4.47 -1.87
CA ALA A 188 -14.57 -3.66 -2.69
C ALA A 188 -16.00 -3.59 -2.12
N ALA A 189 -16.54 -4.68 -1.58
CA ALA A 189 -17.90 -4.69 -1.04
C ALA A 189 -18.07 -3.72 0.15
N SER A 190 -17.07 -3.63 1.04
CA SER A 190 -17.07 -2.65 2.13
C SER A 190 -16.97 -1.22 1.61
N ILE A 191 -16.06 -0.98 0.66
CA ILE A 191 -15.90 0.34 0.05
C ILE A 191 -17.19 0.75 -0.69
N ASP A 192 -17.77 -0.15 -1.50
CA ASP A 192 -19.00 0.13 -2.26
C ASP A 192 -20.19 0.42 -1.30
N ALA A 193 -20.30 -0.31 -0.18
CA ALA A 193 -21.33 -0.08 0.84
C ALA A 193 -21.20 1.29 1.55
N LEU A 194 -19.99 1.81 1.65
CA LEU A 194 -19.68 3.10 2.27
C LEU A 194 -19.60 4.25 1.26
N ASN A 195 -19.59 3.92 -0.05
CA ASN A 195 -19.52 4.89 -1.15
C ASN A 195 -20.91 5.47 -1.45
N ALA A 196 -21.46 6.21 -0.50
CA ALA A 196 -22.74 6.86 -0.67
C ALA A 196 -22.74 7.77 -1.92
N GLU A 197 -23.77 7.66 -2.74
CA GLU A 197 -23.98 8.51 -3.93
C GLU A 197 -22.88 8.38 -5.02
N GLY A 198 -22.07 7.32 -5.00
CA GLY A 198 -21.01 7.11 -6.00
C GLY A 198 -19.89 8.15 -5.93
N ARG A 199 -19.63 8.68 -4.77
CA ARG A 199 -18.63 9.74 -4.51
C ARG A 199 -17.21 9.32 -4.88
N HIS A 200 -16.86 8.07 -4.62
CA HIS A 200 -15.53 7.54 -4.86
C HIS A 200 -15.43 6.80 -6.19
N LEU A 201 -14.28 6.88 -6.83
CA LEU A 201 -13.92 6.06 -7.97
C LEU A 201 -13.35 4.73 -7.49
N VAL A 202 -13.94 3.59 -7.87
CA VAL A 202 -13.43 2.26 -7.52
C VAL A 202 -13.04 1.51 -8.79
N LEU A 203 -11.75 1.25 -8.98
CA LEU A 203 -11.21 0.58 -10.16
C LEU A 203 -10.66 -0.80 -9.80
N LYS A 204 -11.04 -1.82 -10.56
CA LYS A 204 -10.70 -3.23 -10.32
C LYS A 204 -9.96 -3.81 -11.53
N ALA A 205 -8.84 -4.48 -11.31
CA ALA A 205 -8.11 -5.25 -12.32
C ALA A 205 -7.44 -6.47 -11.68
N ASN A 206 -6.96 -7.40 -12.47
CA ASN A 206 -6.12 -8.48 -11.94
C ASN A 206 -4.83 -7.94 -11.33
N HIS A 207 -4.16 -8.76 -10.52
CA HIS A 207 -2.90 -8.35 -9.88
C HIS A 207 -1.80 -8.12 -10.94
N PRO A 208 -0.92 -7.11 -10.78
CA PRO A 208 0.15 -6.79 -11.74
C PRO A 208 1.27 -7.85 -11.83
N SER A 209 1.20 -8.95 -11.05
CA SER A 209 2.20 -10.02 -11.16
C SER A 209 2.19 -10.68 -12.54
N PRO A 210 3.35 -11.18 -13.03
CA PRO A 210 3.40 -11.90 -14.31
C PRO A 210 2.42 -13.06 -14.42
N LEU A 211 2.02 -13.65 -13.28
CA LEU A 211 1.08 -14.77 -13.24
C LEU A 211 -0.36 -14.40 -13.59
N SER A 212 -0.73 -13.12 -13.50
CA SER A 212 -2.11 -12.67 -13.63
C SER A 212 -2.30 -11.39 -14.45
N ALA A 213 -1.26 -10.62 -14.70
CA ALA A 213 -1.36 -9.31 -15.35
C ALA A 213 -2.04 -9.32 -16.73
N LEU A 214 -1.98 -10.44 -17.45
CA LEU A 214 -2.58 -10.61 -18.78
C LEU A 214 -3.84 -11.48 -18.77
N ARG A 215 -4.26 -12.02 -17.60
CA ARG A 215 -5.37 -12.98 -17.54
C ARG A 215 -6.72 -12.29 -17.71
N PRO A 216 -7.66 -12.85 -18.51
CA PRO A 216 -9.05 -12.41 -18.50
C PRO A 216 -9.73 -12.74 -17.16
N PRO A 217 -10.89 -12.15 -16.79
CA PRO A 217 -11.66 -11.20 -17.61
C PRO A 217 -11.20 -9.74 -17.45
N LEU A 218 -10.37 -9.39 -16.46
CA LEU A 218 -9.96 -8.02 -16.12
C LEU A 218 -8.43 -7.93 -16.06
N PRO A 219 -7.70 -8.04 -17.19
CA PRO A 219 -6.26 -7.97 -17.18
C PRO A 219 -5.77 -6.64 -16.61
N PHE A 220 -4.65 -6.67 -15.87
CA PHE A 220 -3.97 -5.45 -15.41
C PHE A 220 -3.38 -4.68 -16.58
N MET A 221 -2.72 -5.39 -17.49
CA MET A 221 -2.18 -4.76 -18.70
C MET A 221 -3.32 -4.34 -19.62
N GLY A 222 -3.41 -3.05 -19.91
CA GLY A 222 -4.49 -2.46 -20.67
C GLY A 222 -5.65 -1.92 -19.84
N CYS A 223 -5.59 -1.97 -18.50
CA CYS A 223 -6.68 -1.51 -17.64
C CYS A 223 -6.90 0.02 -17.69
N GLY A 224 -5.89 0.81 -18.03
CA GLY A 224 -5.99 2.27 -18.17
C GLY A 224 -6.30 3.01 -16.87
N HIS A 225 -5.99 2.43 -15.72
CA HIS A 225 -6.34 2.99 -14.41
C HIS A 225 -5.65 4.32 -14.11
N PHE A 226 -4.43 4.53 -14.58
CA PHE A 226 -3.66 5.74 -14.30
C PHE A 226 -4.24 6.95 -15.01
N GLY A 227 -4.60 6.79 -16.28
CA GLY A 227 -5.31 7.80 -17.07
C GLY A 227 -6.71 8.09 -16.52
N GLN A 228 -7.48 7.04 -16.19
CA GLN A 228 -8.82 7.18 -15.60
C GLN A 228 -8.78 7.94 -14.27
N VAL A 229 -7.83 7.63 -13.38
CA VAL A 229 -7.64 8.36 -12.11
C VAL A 229 -7.34 9.82 -12.38
N ASN A 230 -6.42 10.13 -13.29
CA ASN A 230 -6.06 11.51 -13.58
C ASN A 230 -7.22 12.31 -14.19
N GLN A 231 -7.98 11.71 -15.10
CA GLN A 231 -9.21 12.33 -15.64
C GLN A 231 -10.23 12.60 -14.53
N TRP A 232 -10.43 11.62 -13.64
CA TRP A 232 -11.35 11.75 -12.53
C TRP A 232 -10.89 12.83 -11.53
N LEU A 233 -9.59 12.87 -11.17
CA LEU A 233 -9.04 13.91 -10.30
C LEU A 233 -9.26 15.31 -10.86
N VAL A 234 -9.01 15.51 -12.15
CA VAL A 234 -9.27 16.80 -12.82
C VAL A 234 -10.76 17.15 -12.75
N ALA A 235 -11.66 16.20 -12.96
CA ALA A 235 -13.10 16.42 -12.81
C ALA A 235 -13.52 16.78 -11.37
N GLN A 236 -12.72 16.41 -10.37
CA GLN A 236 -12.87 16.80 -8.96
C GLN A 236 -12.12 18.10 -8.61
N ASN A 237 -11.65 18.87 -9.59
CA ASN A 237 -10.83 20.07 -9.41
C ASN A 237 -9.53 19.82 -8.63
N LYS A 238 -8.95 18.61 -8.76
CA LYS A 238 -7.67 18.21 -8.15
C LYS A 238 -6.58 18.14 -9.22
N LYS A 239 -5.32 18.22 -8.75
CA LYS A 239 -4.17 18.04 -9.64
C LYS A 239 -4.07 16.57 -10.06
N PRO A 240 -3.74 16.29 -11.33
CA PRO A 240 -3.40 14.92 -11.75
C PRO A 240 -2.11 14.45 -11.08
N ILE A 241 -2.00 13.14 -10.86
CA ILE A 241 -0.78 12.50 -10.35
C ILE A 241 0.23 12.40 -11.50
N VAL A 242 1.47 12.75 -11.20
CA VAL A 242 2.64 12.46 -12.06
C VAL A 242 3.11 11.05 -11.69
N TRP A 243 2.59 10.10 -12.43
CA TRP A 243 2.90 8.66 -12.22
C TRP A 243 4.34 8.29 -12.49
#